data_bb52afcb2cd1e446c4753b4626008482
#
_entry.id   bb52afcb2cd1e446c4753b4626008482
#
_cell.length_a   1.000
_cell.length_b   1.000
_cell.length_c   1.000
_cell.angle_alpha   90.00
_cell.angle_beta   90.00
_cell.angle_gamma   90.00
#
_symmetry.space_group_name_H-M   'P 1'
#
loop_
_entity.id
_entity.type
_entity.pdbx_description
1 polymer ?
#
loop_
_entity_poly.entity_id
_entity_poly.type
_entity_poly.pdbx_seq_one_letter_code
_entity_poly.pdbx_strand_id
1 'polypeptide(L)'
;MAAPKIRIVLASHGEQSKGMLNTVQMLLGPQENIAAYSLYPEQPVTDLTEKLQAEIDQYGAENILFMTELKQGSPFNAVVSLTRNHNIYHITGINLAALMTAIMERDDEDVTLEQLCETIMEETAGTMLDVRKLLAVNNDEDEEEL
;
A
#
# COMPACT_ATOMS: atom_id res chain seq x y z
N MET A 1 -23.36 3.93 2.38
CA MET A 1 -22.61 2.66 2.44
C MET A 1 -21.68 2.68 3.64
N ALA A 2 -21.50 1.54 4.27
CA ALA A 2 -20.58 1.43 5.40
C ALA A 2 -19.13 1.62 4.95
N ALA A 3 -18.28 2.17 5.81
CA ALA A 3 -16.85 2.26 5.56
C ALA A 3 -16.25 0.85 5.41
N PRO A 4 -15.19 0.69 4.61
CA PRO A 4 -14.48 -0.60 4.50
C PRO A 4 -13.99 -1.07 5.87
N LYS A 5 -14.00 -2.37 6.11
CA LYS A 5 -13.54 -2.95 7.39
C LYS A 5 -12.02 -2.87 7.54
N ILE A 6 -11.29 -3.04 6.44
CA ILE A 6 -9.84 -3.01 6.47
C ILE A 6 -9.38 -1.56 6.36
N ARG A 7 -8.60 -1.16 7.35
CA ARG A 7 -7.94 0.14 7.35
C ARG A 7 -6.61 0.04 6.62
N ILE A 8 -6.33 1.00 5.76
CA ILE A 8 -5.04 1.11 5.08
C ILE A 8 -4.24 2.24 5.74
N VAL A 9 -3.03 1.94 6.16
CA VAL A 9 -2.12 2.92 6.74
C VAL A 9 -0.86 2.99 5.90
N LEU A 10 -0.68 4.12 5.23
CA LEU A 10 0.49 4.39 4.40
C LEU A 10 1.55 5.11 5.22
N ALA A 11 2.81 4.74 5.06
CA ALA A 11 3.92 5.44 5.68
C ALA A 11 5.09 5.54 4.70
N SER A 12 5.65 6.74 4.58
CA SER A 12 6.73 6.99 3.63
C SER A 12 7.68 8.07 4.14
N HIS A 13 8.82 8.19 3.49
CA HIS A 13 9.63 9.40 3.58
C HIS A 13 8.88 10.53 2.88
N GLY A 14 8.91 11.73 3.47
CA GLY A 14 8.35 12.93 2.84
C GLY A 14 6.89 12.76 2.41
N GLU A 15 6.57 13.30 1.26
CA GLU A 15 5.19 13.46 0.80
C GLU A 15 4.65 12.27 -0.02
N GLN A 16 5.43 11.22 -0.23
CA GLN A 16 5.02 10.16 -1.15
C GLN A 16 3.71 9.48 -0.73
N SER A 17 3.55 9.11 0.53
CA SER A 17 2.32 8.49 1.01
C SER A 17 1.11 9.41 0.85
N LYS A 18 1.28 10.67 1.19
CA LYS A 18 0.22 11.68 1.08
C LYS A 18 -0.10 11.98 -0.38
N GLY A 19 0.91 12.03 -1.24
CA GLY A 19 0.74 12.21 -2.68
C GLY A 19 0.03 11.04 -3.34
N MET A 20 0.36 9.82 -2.95
CA MET A 20 -0.34 8.62 -3.43
C MET A 20 -1.81 8.63 -3.02
N LEU A 21 -2.10 8.97 -1.77
CA LEU A 21 -3.48 9.09 -1.29
C LEU A 21 -4.23 10.17 -2.07
N ASN A 22 -3.60 11.32 -2.29
CA ASN A 22 -4.20 12.38 -3.10
C ASN A 22 -4.52 11.89 -4.51
N THR A 23 -3.56 11.25 -5.16
CA THR A 23 -3.73 10.77 -6.54
C THR A 23 -4.81 9.68 -6.64
N VAL A 24 -4.81 8.72 -5.73
CA VAL A 24 -5.79 7.64 -5.77
C VAL A 24 -7.22 8.16 -5.55
N GLN A 25 -7.39 9.19 -4.75
CA GLN A 25 -8.69 9.82 -4.57
C GLN A 25 -9.16 10.59 -5.81
N MET A 26 -8.24 11.12 -6.61
CA MET A 26 -8.58 11.68 -7.92
C MET A 26 -9.12 10.61 -8.87
N LEU A 27 -8.58 9.40 -8.80
CA LEU A 27 -8.95 8.31 -9.69
C LEU A 27 -10.18 7.53 -9.23
N LEU A 28 -10.31 7.27 -7.94
CA LEU A 28 -11.34 6.41 -7.36
C LEU A 28 -12.38 7.15 -6.51
N GLY A 29 -12.20 8.46 -6.33
CA GLY A 29 -13.05 9.24 -5.44
C GLY A 29 -12.57 9.24 -3.99
N PRO A 30 -13.22 10.02 -3.12
CA PRO A 30 -12.86 10.10 -1.71
C PRO A 30 -12.85 8.73 -1.04
N GLN A 31 -11.84 8.50 -0.20
CA GLN A 31 -11.67 7.23 0.50
C GLN A 31 -11.83 7.39 2.00
N GLU A 32 -12.48 6.40 2.62
CA GLU A 32 -12.62 6.30 4.06
C GLU A 32 -11.69 5.20 4.60
N ASN A 33 -11.43 5.24 5.89
CA ASN A 33 -10.63 4.23 6.60
C ASN A 33 -9.24 4.05 5.99
N ILE A 34 -8.57 5.18 5.75
CA ILE A 34 -7.22 5.23 5.22
C ILE A 34 -6.49 6.44 5.81
N ALA A 35 -5.22 6.28 6.11
CA ALA A 35 -4.37 7.36 6.60
C ALA A 35 -3.00 7.29 5.94
N ALA A 36 -2.36 8.45 5.82
CA ALA A 36 -1.02 8.57 5.26
C ALA A 36 -0.13 9.36 6.23
N TYR A 37 1.01 8.77 6.56
CA TYR A 37 1.99 9.34 7.48
C TYR A 37 3.31 9.59 6.77
N SER A 38 3.95 10.68 7.13
CA SER A 38 5.26 11.08 6.57
C SER A 38 6.32 11.08 7.64
N LEU A 39 7.52 10.68 7.25
CA LEU A 39 8.73 10.89 8.04
C LEU A 39 9.58 11.93 7.31
N TYR A 40 9.86 13.04 7.97
CA TYR A 40 10.70 14.10 7.43
C TYR A 40 12.14 14.00 7.98
N PRO A 41 13.15 14.57 7.27
CA PRO A 41 14.56 14.33 7.62
C PRO A 41 14.94 14.69 9.06
N GLU A 42 14.29 15.68 9.66
CA GLU A 42 14.61 16.15 11.00
C GLU A 42 13.83 15.44 12.10
N GLN A 43 12.88 14.57 11.73
CA GLN A 43 12.05 13.88 12.71
C GLN A 43 12.72 12.56 13.13
N PRO A 44 12.70 12.23 14.43
CA PRO A 44 13.12 10.90 14.85
C PRO A 44 12.12 9.86 14.41
N VAL A 45 12.61 8.67 14.06
CA VAL A 45 11.77 7.54 13.63
C VAL A 45 10.74 7.16 14.70
N THR A 46 11.08 7.37 15.98
CA THR A 46 10.17 7.10 17.10
C THR A 46 8.86 7.88 17.00
N ASP A 47 8.88 9.10 16.46
CA ASP A 47 7.64 9.88 16.25
C ASP A 47 6.69 9.15 15.30
N LEU A 48 7.22 8.61 14.22
CA LEU A 48 6.42 7.82 13.27
C LEU A 48 5.93 6.53 13.91
N THR A 49 6.81 5.81 14.60
CA THR A 49 6.45 4.55 15.26
C THR A 49 5.33 4.76 16.28
N GLU A 50 5.38 5.85 17.05
CA GLU A 50 4.32 6.18 18.01
C GLU A 50 2.97 6.42 17.32
N LYS A 51 2.96 7.11 16.17
CA LYS A 51 1.73 7.33 15.40
C LYS A 51 1.17 6.03 14.84
N LEU A 52 2.03 5.14 14.37
CA LEU A 52 1.61 3.84 13.86
C LEU A 52 1.11 2.94 14.99
N GLN A 53 1.74 3.00 16.16
CA GLN A 53 1.25 2.29 17.35
C GLN A 53 -0.14 2.82 17.76
N ALA A 54 -0.36 4.12 17.70
CA ALA A 54 -1.66 4.71 17.98
C ALA A 54 -2.75 4.21 17.02
N GLU A 55 -2.42 3.96 15.77
CA GLU A 55 -3.32 3.32 14.80
C GLU A 55 -3.72 1.92 15.28
N ILE A 56 -2.76 1.13 15.74
CA ILE A 56 -3.01 -0.22 16.26
C ILE A 56 -3.89 -0.15 17.52
N ASP A 57 -3.60 0.79 18.41
CA ASP A 57 -4.36 0.95 19.65
C ASP A 57 -5.83 1.31 19.39
N GLN A 58 -6.07 2.09 18.35
CA GLN A 58 -7.42 2.55 18.00
C GLN A 58 -8.21 1.52 17.19
N TYR A 59 -7.58 0.88 16.22
CA TYR A 59 -8.29 0.05 15.23
C TYR A 59 -8.03 -1.45 15.35
N GLY A 60 -6.93 -1.84 16.01
CA GLY A 60 -6.51 -3.24 16.09
C GLY A 60 -5.62 -3.66 14.91
N ALA A 61 -4.50 -4.30 15.20
CA ALA A 61 -3.57 -4.76 14.16
C ALA A 61 -4.23 -5.72 13.16
N GLU A 62 -5.20 -6.49 13.61
CA GLU A 62 -5.96 -7.45 12.79
C GLU A 62 -6.83 -6.77 11.74
N ASN A 63 -7.02 -5.45 11.83
CA ASN A 63 -7.86 -4.68 10.90
C ASN A 63 -7.06 -3.73 10.01
N ILE A 64 -5.73 -3.73 10.10
CA ILE A 64 -4.88 -2.76 9.41
C ILE A 64 -3.96 -3.44 8.42
N LEU A 65 -3.92 -2.91 7.19
CA LEU A 65 -2.86 -3.17 6.23
C LEU A 65 -1.92 -1.97 6.21
N PHE A 66 -0.67 -2.20 6.62
CA PHE A 66 0.39 -1.20 6.50
C PHE A 66 1.04 -1.30 5.13
N MET A 67 1.26 -0.15 4.50
CA MET A 67 1.93 -0.08 3.20
C MET A 67 3.04 0.96 3.27
N THR A 68 4.27 0.53 2.96
CA THR A 68 5.44 1.39 2.96
C THR A 68 6.14 1.38 1.60
N GLU A 69 7.02 2.33 1.37
CA GLU A 69 7.56 2.59 0.04
C GLU A 69 8.84 1.83 -0.29
N LEU A 70 9.72 1.63 0.71
CA LEU A 70 11.09 1.21 0.46
C LEU A 70 11.57 0.21 1.50
N LYS A 71 11.91 -0.99 1.05
CA LYS A 71 12.47 -2.03 1.91
C LYS A 71 13.71 -1.50 2.65
N GLN A 72 13.74 -1.74 3.95
CA GLN A 72 14.80 -1.30 4.87
C GLN A 72 14.92 0.22 5.07
N GLY A 73 14.01 1.00 4.51
CA GLY A 73 13.89 2.42 4.85
C GLY A 73 13.32 2.62 6.26
N SER A 74 13.47 3.82 6.81
CA SER A 74 13.00 4.12 8.17
C SER A 74 11.49 3.91 8.36
N PRO A 75 10.60 4.28 7.43
CA PRO A 75 9.19 3.94 7.57
C PRO A 75 8.94 2.43 7.59
N PHE A 76 9.63 1.68 6.72
CA PHE A 76 9.60 0.20 6.74
C PHE A 76 10.02 -0.33 8.11
N ASN A 77 11.14 0.15 8.63
CA ASN A 77 11.67 -0.31 9.93
C ASN A 77 10.74 0.03 11.09
N ALA A 78 10.06 1.19 11.02
CA ALA A 78 9.07 1.56 12.02
C ALA A 78 7.93 0.54 12.08
N VAL A 79 7.39 0.14 10.94
CA VAL A 79 6.34 -0.89 10.89
C VAL A 79 6.88 -2.24 11.35
N VAL A 80 8.06 -2.64 10.89
CA VAL A 80 8.68 -3.92 11.29
C VAL A 80 8.86 -4.01 12.80
N SER A 81 9.22 -2.89 13.46
CA SER A 81 9.37 -2.89 14.91
C SER A 81 8.09 -3.26 15.67
N LEU A 82 6.92 -2.99 15.07
CA LEU A 82 5.63 -3.33 15.66
C LEU A 82 5.33 -4.84 15.60
N THR A 83 6.00 -5.57 14.72
CA THR A 83 5.80 -7.03 14.59
C THR A 83 6.27 -7.81 15.82
N ARG A 84 7.04 -7.19 16.70
CA ARG A 84 7.49 -7.83 17.95
C ARG A 84 6.33 -8.15 18.89
N ASN A 85 5.30 -7.30 18.87
CA ASN A 85 4.19 -7.39 19.82
C ASN A 85 2.83 -7.61 19.15
N HIS A 86 2.78 -7.56 17.81
CA HIS A 86 1.54 -7.64 17.05
C HIS A 86 1.72 -8.48 15.79
N ASN A 87 0.65 -9.13 15.37
CA ASN A 87 0.60 -9.77 14.05
C ASN A 87 0.27 -8.69 13.01
N ILE A 88 1.28 -8.25 12.28
CA ILE A 88 1.19 -7.12 11.35
C ILE A 88 1.11 -7.60 9.90
N TYR A 89 0.16 -7.04 9.16
CA TYR A 89 0.08 -7.19 7.71
C TYR A 89 0.75 -5.97 7.07
N HIS A 90 1.81 -6.21 6.31
CA HIS A 90 2.69 -5.15 5.82
C HIS A 90 3.21 -5.47 4.42
N ILE A 91 2.96 -4.57 3.48
CA ILE A 91 3.49 -4.65 2.11
C ILE A 91 4.41 -3.44 1.90
N THR A 92 5.60 -3.67 1.38
CA THR A 92 6.57 -2.62 1.07
C THR A 92 6.92 -2.61 -0.42
N GLY A 93 7.52 -1.52 -0.87
CA GLY A 93 7.80 -1.32 -2.28
C GLY A 93 6.56 -0.94 -3.06
N ILE A 94 5.60 -0.29 -2.40
CA ILE A 94 4.31 0.00 -3.00
C ILE A 94 4.40 1.00 -4.15
N ASN A 95 3.45 0.87 -5.06
CA ASN A 95 3.22 1.83 -6.12
C ASN A 95 1.73 2.17 -6.17
N LEU A 96 1.35 3.08 -7.06
CA LEU A 96 -0.04 3.51 -7.17
C LEU A 96 -0.98 2.33 -7.53
N ALA A 97 -0.53 1.43 -8.41
CA ALA A 97 -1.31 0.25 -8.78
C ALA A 97 -1.62 -0.64 -7.57
N ALA A 98 -0.64 -0.83 -6.69
CA ALA A 98 -0.83 -1.61 -5.45
C ALA A 98 -1.86 -0.96 -4.52
N LEU A 99 -1.80 0.36 -4.36
CA LEU A 99 -2.76 1.09 -3.53
C LEU A 99 -4.17 1.02 -4.13
N MET A 100 -4.30 1.19 -5.44
CA MET A 100 -5.58 1.07 -6.13
C MET A 100 -6.18 -0.31 -5.92
N THR A 101 -5.38 -1.36 -6.10
CA THR A 101 -5.83 -2.74 -5.88
C THR A 101 -6.29 -2.95 -4.45
N ALA A 102 -5.53 -2.47 -3.47
CA ALA A 102 -5.90 -2.58 -2.06
C ALA A 102 -7.25 -1.92 -1.77
N ILE A 103 -7.47 -0.73 -2.29
CA ILE A 103 -8.72 0.02 -2.08
C ILE A 103 -9.89 -0.69 -2.74
N MET A 104 -9.73 -1.16 -3.96
CA MET A 104 -10.81 -1.81 -4.71
C MET A 104 -11.17 -3.17 -4.11
N GLU A 105 -10.18 -3.98 -3.77
CA GLU A 105 -10.39 -5.34 -3.26
C GLU A 105 -10.88 -5.37 -1.81
N ARG A 106 -10.55 -4.37 -0.99
CA ARG A 106 -11.04 -4.31 0.39
C ARG A 106 -12.54 -4.03 0.49
N ASP A 107 -13.17 -3.61 -0.60
CA ASP A 107 -14.62 -3.38 -0.63
C ASP A 107 -15.44 -4.69 -0.51
N ASP A 108 -14.83 -5.82 -0.80
CA ASP A 108 -15.44 -7.13 -0.54
C ASP A 108 -15.47 -7.37 0.98
N GLU A 109 -16.68 -7.47 1.54
CA GLU A 109 -16.89 -7.64 2.98
C GLU A 109 -16.31 -8.95 3.53
N ASP A 110 -16.15 -9.95 2.67
CA ASP A 110 -15.68 -11.28 3.06
C ASP A 110 -14.17 -11.45 2.91
N VAL A 111 -13.46 -10.45 2.36
CA VAL A 111 -12.02 -10.54 2.17
C VAL A 111 -11.27 -10.46 3.51
N THR A 112 -10.32 -11.38 3.69
CA THR A 112 -9.41 -11.33 4.84
C THR A 112 -8.16 -10.52 4.48
N LEU A 113 -7.43 -10.04 5.50
CA LEU A 113 -6.16 -9.35 5.27
C LEU A 113 -5.15 -10.24 4.54
N GLU A 114 -5.10 -11.52 4.87
CA GLU A 114 -4.22 -12.47 4.20
C GLU A 114 -4.55 -12.58 2.71
N GLN A 115 -5.84 -12.73 2.38
CA GLN A 115 -6.30 -12.78 0.98
C GLN A 115 -6.03 -11.47 0.25
N LEU A 116 -6.25 -10.34 0.93
CA LEU A 116 -6.00 -9.03 0.33
C LEU A 116 -4.52 -8.87 -0.02
N CYS A 117 -3.63 -9.24 0.87
CA CYS A 117 -2.19 -9.18 0.61
C CYS A 117 -1.80 -10.08 -0.58
N GLU A 118 -2.33 -11.28 -0.65
CA GLU A 118 -2.08 -12.20 -1.77
C GLU A 118 -2.55 -11.59 -3.10
N THR A 119 -3.75 -11.04 -3.12
CA THR A 119 -4.32 -10.40 -4.32
C THR A 119 -3.47 -9.20 -4.76
N ILE A 120 -3.07 -8.35 -3.81
CA ILE A 120 -2.21 -7.20 -4.13
C ILE A 120 -0.90 -7.66 -4.78
N MET A 121 -0.25 -8.67 -4.20
CA MET A 121 1.02 -9.16 -4.74
C MET A 121 0.84 -9.77 -6.14
N GLU A 122 -0.22 -10.49 -6.39
CA GLU A 122 -0.51 -11.09 -7.69
C GLU A 122 -0.85 -10.03 -8.75
N GLU A 123 -1.76 -9.11 -8.41
CA GLU A 123 -2.24 -8.11 -9.37
C GLU A 123 -1.20 -7.04 -9.70
N THR A 124 -0.27 -6.77 -8.81
CA THR A 124 0.76 -5.75 -9.02
C THR A 124 2.04 -6.29 -9.62
N ALA A 125 2.18 -7.61 -9.68
CA ALA A 125 3.29 -8.22 -10.41
C ALA A 125 3.19 -7.80 -11.90
N GLY A 126 4.28 -7.25 -12.42
CA GLY A 126 4.31 -6.81 -13.81
C GLY A 126 3.68 -5.44 -14.09
N THR A 127 3.34 -4.65 -13.06
CA THR A 127 2.85 -3.28 -13.28
C THR A 127 3.98 -2.29 -13.60
N MET A 128 5.20 -2.62 -13.23
CA MET A 128 6.37 -1.86 -13.67
C MET A 128 6.87 -2.47 -14.98
N LEU A 129 6.69 -1.72 -16.06
CA LEU A 129 6.89 -2.24 -17.42
C LEU A 129 7.95 -1.42 -18.18
N ASP A 130 8.82 -2.15 -18.90
CA ASP A 130 9.62 -1.53 -19.95
C ASP A 130 8.76 -1.47 -21.22
N VAL A 131 8.21 -0.30 -21.50
CA VAL A 131 7.24 -0.11 -22.59
C VAL A 131 7.85 -0.43 -23.96
N ARG A 132 9.13 -0.13 -24.17
CA ARG A 132 9.80 -0.44 -25.42
C ARG A 132 9.80 -1.95 -25.70
N LYS A 133 10.10 -2.75 -24.68
CA LYS A 133 10.07 -4.22 -24.78
C LYS A 133 8.65 -4.74 -24.97
N LEU A 134 7.69 -4.15 -24.26
CA LEU A 134 6.28 -4.51 -24.39
C LEU A 134 5.78 -4.29 -25.82
N LEU A 135 6.07 -3.14 -26.41
CA LEU A 135 5.65 -2.82 -27.78
C LEU A 135 6.35 -3.70 -28.82
N ALA A 136 7.61 -4.05 -28.62
CA ALA A 136 8.33 -4.95 -29.51
C ALA A 136 7.70 -6.35 -29.54
N VAL A 137 7.32 -6.89 -28.39
CA VAL A 137 6.64 -8.19 -28.28
C VAL A 137 5.28 -8.13 -28.98
N ASN A 138 4.48 -7.08 -28.75
CA ASN A 138 3.19 -6.92 -29.39
C ASN A 138 3.31 -6.78 -30.90
N ASN A 139 4.33 -6.09 -31.42
CA ASN A 139 4.58 -6.00 -32.84
C ASN A 139 4.94 -7.36 -33.46
N ASP A 140 5.74 -8.15 -32.77
CA ASP A 140 6.09 -9.50 -33.21
C ASP A 140 4.86 -10.43 -33.23
N GLU A 141 4.00 -10.33 -32.23
CA GLU A 141 2.73 -11.08 -32.18
C GLU A 141 1.78 -10.65 -33.29
N ASP A 142 1.66 -9.35 -33.54
CA ASP A 142 0.84 -8.82 -34.63
C ASP A 142 1.35 -9.26 -36.00
N GLU A 143 2.66 -9.35 -36.19
CA GLU A 143 3.28 -9.87 -37.42
C GLU A 143 3.02 -11.35 -37.60
N GLU A 144 3.01 -12.13 -36.51
CA GLU A 144 2.70 -13.56 -36.54
C GLU A 144 1.25 -13.86 -36.90
N GLU A 145 0.33 -12.99 -36.47
CA GLU A 145 -1.11 -13.14 -36.75
C GLU A 145 -1.46 -12.77 -38.20
N LEU A 146 -0.60 -12.04 -38.85
CA LEU A 146 -0.78 -11.67 -40.27
C LEU A 146 -0.35 -12.79 -41.20
#